data_194b1bdf6fe828dd24b26af6dcc3db27
#
_entry.id   194b1bdf6fe828dd24b26af6dcc3db27
#
_cell.length_a   1.000
_cell.length_b   1.000
_cell.length_c   1.000
_cell.angle_alpha   90.00
_cell.angle_beta   90.00
_cell.angle_gamma   90.00
#
_symmetry.space_group_name_H-M   'P 1'
#
loop_
_entity.id
_entity.type
_entity.pdbx_description
1 polymer ?
#
loop_
_entity_poly.entity_id
_entity_poly.type
_entity_poly.pdbx_seq_one_letter_code
_entity_poly.pdbx_strand_id
1 'polypeptide(L)'
;MKISILLPFKENFSPSYAGAVSLFVNDTTRISKYKNNTFIYGNTNYKDTFKLNYINIEPKINFLQSQNKEYVNYFIKEEKINKSDLIELHNRPIY
;
A
#
# COMPACT_ATOMS: atom_id res chain seq x y z
N MET A 1 -15.99 -9.12 3.80
CA MET A 1 -15.66 -7.73 3.42
C MET A 1 -14.21 -7.68 2.92
N LYS A 2 -13.99 -7.11 1.76
CA LYS A 2 -12.63 -6.89 1.23
C LYS A 2 -12.21 -5.46 1.50
N ILE A 3 -11.03 -5.29 2.08
CA ILE A 3 -10.47 -3.98 2.42
C ILE A 3 -9.16 -3.82 1.66
N SER A 4 -8.97 -2.69 0.98
CA SER A 4 -7.71 -2.33 0.36
C SER A 4 -7.15 -1.08 1.02
N ILE A 5 -5.87 -1.14 1.36
CA ILE A 5 -5.14 -0.02 1.98
C ILE A 5 -4.03 0.38 1.03
N LEU A 6 -3.97 1.67 0.68
CA LEU A 6 -2.87 2.20 -0.13
C LEU A 6 -1.96 3.03 0.76
N LEU A 7 -0.71 2.61 0.87
CA LEU A 7 0.32 3.33 1.62
C LEU A 7 0.86 4.50 0.78
N PRO A 8 1.47 5.51 1.41
CA PRO A 8 2.17 6.54 0.67
C PRO A 8 3.25 5.94 -0.22
N PHE A 9 3.52 6.56 -1.37
CA PHE A 9 4.58 6.12 -2.26
C PHE A 9 5.93 6.15 -1.54
N LYS A 10 6.72 5.08 -1.72
CA LYS A 10 8.02 4.87 -1.06
C LYS A 10 7.96 4.67 0.45
N GLU A 11 6.78 4.39 0.98
CA GLU A 11 6.67 4.00 2.38
C GLU A 11 7.09 2.53 2.52
N ASN A 12 8.03 2.24 3.42
CA ASN A 12 8.55 0.89 3.58
C ASN A 12 7.68 0.08 4.55
N PHE A 13 6.96 -0.90 4.02
CA PHE A 13 6.17 -1.82 4.84
C PHE A 13 7.06 -3.01 5.26
N SER A 14 8.09 -2.69 6.04
CA SER A 14 9.13 -3.66 6.41
C SER A 14 9.55 -3.44 7.87
N PRO A 15 9.77 -4.51 8.64
CA PRO A 15 10.26 -4.37 10.01
C PRO A 15 11.65 -3.73 10.09
N SER A 16 12.43 -3.77 9.00
CA SER A 16 13.78 -3.20 8.98
C SER A 16 13.77 -1.67 8.99
N TYR A 17 12.87 -1.04 8.23
CA TYR A 17 12.82 0.42 8.10
C TYR A 17 11.40 0.92 7.93
N ALA A 18 10.51 0.56 8.84
CA ALA A 18 9.13 0.98 8.76
C ALA A 18 8.97 2.46 9.07
N GLY A 19 8.20 3.17 8.23
CA GLY A 19 7.74 4.50 8.57
C GLY A 19 6.57 4.44 9.55
N ALA A 20 6.16 5.60 10.06
CA ALA A 20 5.07 5.67 11.04
C ALA A 20 3.75 5.11 10.51
N VAL A 21 3.45 5.38 9.24
CA VAL A 21 2.22 4.89 8.61
C VAL A 21 2.25 3.37 8.50
N SER A 22 3.38 2.80 8.09
CA SER A 22 3.53 1.34 7.98
C SER A 22 3.38 0.64 9.33
N LEU A 23 3.95 1.20 10.38
CA LEU A 23 3.80 0.66 11.73
C LEU A 23 2.34 0.70 12.17
N PHE A 24 1.67 1.82 11.97
CA PHE A 24 0.26 1.96 12.31
C PHE A 24 -0.60 0.95 11.56
N VAL A 25 -0.41 0.82 10.25
CA VAL A 25 -1.18 -0.11 9.42
C VAL A 25 -0.91 -1.56 9.83
N ASN A 26 0.35 -1.92 10.07
CA ASN A 26 0.68 -3.26 10.53
C ASN A 26 0.02 -3.58 11.87
N ASP A 27 0.14 -2.66 12.83
CA ASP A 27 -0.37 -2.90 14.17
C ASP A 27 -1.90 -3.01 14.20
N THR A 28 -2.60 -2.15 13.45
CA THR A 28 -4.07 -2.17 13.42
C THR A 28 -4.61 -3.35 12.60
N THR A 29 -3.97 -3.68 11.47
CA THR A 29 -4.44 -4.77 10.60
C THR A 29 -4.22 -6.12 11.26
N ARG A 30 -3.08 -6.31 11.92
CA ARG A 30 -2.71 -7.58 12.56
C ARG A 30 -3.75 -8.06 13.55
N ILE A 31 -4.41 -7.16 14.26
CA ILE A 31 -5.42 -7.49 15.26
C ILE A 31 -6.85 -7.40 14.75
N SER A 32 -7.02 -7.03 13.47
CA SER A 32 -8.34 -6.88 12.86
C SER A 32 -8.96 -8.25 12.56
N LYS A 33 -10.27 -8.38 12.76
CA LYS A 33 -11.00 -9.58 12.34
C LYS A 33 -11.04 -9.72 10.81
N TYR A 34 -10.75 -8.65 10.06
CA TYR A 34 -10.71 -8.66 8.60
C TYR A 34 -9.31 -8.84 8.05
N LYS A 35 -8.33 -9.24 8.87
CA LYS A 35 -6.93 -9.36 8.49
C LYS A 35 -6.73 -10.15 7.19
N ASN A 36 -7.42 -11.28 7.06
CA ASN A 36 -7.27 -12.15 5.90
C ASN A 36 -7.91 -11.59 4.62
N ASN A 37 -8.78 -10.59 4.76
CA ASN A 37 -9.45 -9.93 3.65
C ASN A 37 -8.95 -8.51 3.42
N THR A 38 -7.86 -8.13 4.08
CA THR A 38 -7.24 -6.82 3.95
C THR A 38 -5.98 -6.95 3.10
N PHE A 39 -5.89 -6.14 2.05
CA PHE A 39 -4.77 -6.13 1.11
C PHE A 39 -4.08 -4.77 1.19
N ILE A 40 -2.78 -4.77 1.42
CA ILE A 40 -2.00 -3.56 1.64
C ILE A 40 -1.10 -3.36 0.42
N TYR A 41 -1.29 -2.22 -0.26
CA TYR A 41 -0.52 -1.86 -1.44
C TYR A 41 0.51 -0.82 -1.06
N GLY A 42 1.74 -1.02 -1.49
CA GLY A 42 2.83 -0.11 -1.19
C GLY A 42 3.95 -0.19 -2.21
N ASN A 43 5.02 0.54 -1.94
CA ASN A 43 6.21 0.52 -2.77
C ASN A 43 7.43 0.51 -1.86
N THR A 44 8.18 -0.57 -1.89
CA THR A 44 9.42 -0.69 -1.12
C THR A 44 10.43 -1.54 -1.89
N ASN A 45 11.72 -1.31 -1.64
CA ASN A 45 12.78 -2.14 -2.16
C ASN A 45 13.17 -3.27 -1.20
N TYR A 46 12.63 -3.26 0.01
CA TYR A 46 12.90 -4.32 0.99
C TYR A 46 12.09 -5.56 0.67
N LYS A 47 12.72 -6.71 0.75
CA LYS A 47 12.06 -8.00 0.52
C LYS A 47 11.39 -8.55 1.76
N ASP A 48 11.84 -8.13 2.94
CA ASP A 48 11.29 -8.54 4.22
C ASP A 48 10.13 -7.63 4.62
N THR A 49 8.95 -7.90 4.10
CA THR A 49 7.76 -7.14 4.47
C THR A 49 7.06 -7.75 5.68
N PHE A 50 6.22 -6.96 6.35
CA PHE A 50 5.40 -7.50 7.44
C PHE A 50 4.51 -8.63 6.91
N LYS A 51 4.21 -9.60 7.79
CA LYS A 51 3.48 -10.84 7.41
C LYS A 51 1.98 -10.59 7.32
N LEU A 52 1.58 -9.82 6.34
CA LEU A 52 0.19 -9.54 5.98
C LEU A 52 0.07 -9.67 4.47
N ASN A 53 -1.15 -9.50 3.93
CA ASN A 53 -1.35 -9.51 2.49
C ASN A 53 -0.81 -8.22 1.89
N TYR A 54 0.45 -8.20 1.53
CA TYR A 54 1.13 -7.04 0.98
C TYR A 54 1.39 -7.22 -0.51
N ILE A 55 1.08 -6.20 -1.29
CA ILE A 55 1.31 -6.17 -2.73
C ILE A 55 2.22 -4.98 -3.03
N ASN A 56 3.40 -5.27 -3.59
CA ASN A 56 4.34 -4.23 -3.95
C ASN A 56 4.04 -3.73 -5.36
N ILE A 57 3.87 -2.42 -5.48
CA ILE A 57 3.65 -1.76 -6.77
C ILE A 57 4.97 -1.19 -7.24
N GLU A 58 5.42 -1.59 -8.43
CA GLU A 58 6.64 -1.05 -9.03
C GLU A 58 6.26 -0.19 -10.24
N PRO A 59 6.25 1.15 -10.08
CA PRO A 59 5.90 2.03 -11.20
C PRO A 59 6.95 1.94 -12.30
N LYS A 60 6.49 1.92 -13.54
CA LYS A 60 7.38 1.97 -14.69
C LYS A 60 7.99 3.36 -14.79
N ILE A 61 9.28 3.42 -15.18
CA ILE A 61 9.92 4.70 -15.42
C ILE A 61 9.41 5.26 -16.74
N ASN A 62 8.86 6.48 -16.67
CA ASN A 62 8.38 7.18 -17.85
C ASN A 62 8.80 8.66 -17.74
N PHE A 63 9.40 9.18 -18.79
CA PHE A 63 9.87 10.57 -18.82
C PHE A 63 8.75 11.61 -18.70
N LEU A 64 7.52 11.23 -19.04
CA LEU A 64 6.39 12.17 -19.08
C LEU A 64 5.48 12.09 -17.85
N GLN A 65 5.69 11.12 -16.97
CA GLN A 65 4.83 10.91 -15.79
C GLN A 65 5.67 10.69 -14.55
N SER A 66 5.17 11.19 -13.42
CA SER A 66 5.81 10.92 -12.14
C SER A 66 5.57 9.48 -11.71
N GLN A 67 6.52 8.89 -10.99
CA GLN A 67 6.38 7.54 -10.45
C GLN A 67 5.22 7.47 -9.46
N ASN A 68 4.98 8.53 -8.70
CA ASN A 68 3.87 8.59 -7.76
C ASN A 68 2.52 8.48 -8.49
N LYS A 69 2.39 9.16 -9.62
CA LYS A 69 1.17 9.10 -10.42
C LYS A 69 0.93 7.68 -10.96
N GLU A 70 1.97 7.02 -11.44
CA GLU A 70 1.86 5.64 -11.92
C GLU A 70 1.51 4.67 -10.79
N TYR A 71 2.06 4.90 -9.61
CA TYR A 71 1.78 4.12 -8.42
C TYR A 71 0.27 4.17 -8.08
N VAL A 72 -0.29 5.37 -8.03
CA VAL A 72 -1.71 5.56 -7.74
C VAL A 72 -2.57 4.98 -8.86
N ASN A 73 -2.18 5.18 -10.13
CA ASN A 73 -2.92 4.65 -11.27
C ASN A 73 -2.97 3.12 -11.27
N TYR A 74 -1.90 2.46 -10.87
CA TYR A 74 -1.90 1.00 -10.74
C TYR A 74 -2.96 0.56 -9.73
N PHE A 75 -3.00 1.20 -8.59
CA PHE A 75 -3.97 0.89 -7.55
C PHE A 75 -5.42 1.09 -8.05
N ILE A 76 -5.66 2.19 -8.76
CA ILE A 76 -6.98 2.49 -9.32
C ILE A 76 -7.40 1.41 -10.33
N LYS A 77 -6.49 0.98 -11.19
CA LYS A 77 -6.79 -0.08 -12.15
C LYS A 77 -7.14 -1.40 -11.46
N GLU A 78 -6.39 -1.77 -10.43
CA GLU A 78 -6.68 -2.98 -9.68
C GLU A 78 -8.05 -2.92 -9.01
N GLU A 79 -8.42 -1.77 -8.45
CA GLU A 79 -9.73 -1.58 -7.83
C GLU A 79 -10.88 -1.66 -8.83
N LYS A 80 -10.67 -1.23 -10.08
CA LYS A 80 -11.69 -1.36 -11.12
C LYS A 80 -11.94 -2.81 -11.51
N ILE A 81 -10.93 -3.66 -11.40
CA ILE A 81 -11.03 -5.08 -11.73
C ILE A 81 -11.53 -5.88 -10.53
N ASN A 82 -10.95 -5.63 -9.36
CA ASN A 82 -11.24 -6.34 -8.12
C ASN A 82 -11.70 -5.36 -7.05
N LYS A 83 -12.94 -4.95 -7.10
CA LYS A 83 -13.48 -3.92 -6.22
C LYS A 83 -13.40 -4.33 -4.75
N SER A 84 -12.94 -3.40 -3.92
CA SER A 84 -12.96 -3.53 -2.48
C SER A 84 -14.25 -2.93 -1.91
N ASP A 85 -14.69 -3.46 -0.78
CA ASP A 85 -15.81 -2.89 -0.05
C ASP A 85 -15.42 -1.59 0.66
N LEU A 86 -14.15 -1.51 1.09
CA LEU A 86 -13.61 -0.36 1.78
C LEU A 86 -12.20 -0.08 1.27
N ILE A 87 -11.92 1.20 1.00
CA ILE A 87 -10.59 1.65 0.58
C ILE A 87 -10.09 2.66 1.61
N GLU A 88 -8.88 2.42 2.13
CA GLU A 88 -8.22 3.34 3.05
C GLU A 88 -6.98 3.91 2.36
N LEU A 89 -6.91 5.24 2.24
CA LEU A 89 -5.82 5.94 1.57
C LEU A 89 -4.98 6.68 2.60
N HIS A 90 -3.68 6.46 2.55
CA HIS A 90 -2.71 7.18 3.37
C HIS A 90 -1.81 8.01 2.46
N ASN A 91 -1.84 9.30 2.64
CA ASN A 91 -1.03 10.23 1.86
C ASN A 91 -0.04 10.96 2.75
N ARG A 92 1.14 11.26 2.19
CA ARG A 92 2.08 12.16 2.85
C ARG A 92 1.62 13.60 2.60
N PRO A 93 1.74 14.48 3.59
CA PRO A 93 1.49 15.90 3.36
C PRO A 93 2.41 16.43 2.27
N ILE A 94 1.87 17.31 1.43
CA ILE A 94 2.65 18.02 0.43
C ILE A 94 3.15 19.30 1.11
N TYR A 95 4.47 19.44 1.15
CA TYR A 95 5.10 20.63 1.74
C TYR A 95 5.52 21.61 0.67
#